data_cb7a10392868e9f43ed88faccad1d8e3
#
_entry.id   cb7a10392868e9f43ed88faccad1d8e3
#
_cell.length_a   1.000
_cell.length_b   1.000
_cell.length_c   1.000
_cell.angle_alpha   90.00
_cell.angle_beta   90.00
_cell.angle_gamma   90.00
#
_symmetry.space_group_name_H-M   'P 1'
#
loop_
_entity.id
_entity.type
_entity.pdbx_description
1 polymer ?
#
loop_
_entity_poly.entity_id
_entity_poly.type
_entity_poly.pdbx_seq_one_letter_code
_entity_poly.pdbx_strand_id
1 'polypeptide(L)'
;MQEDLEVIYKWAEENKMKFNANKFEQIVHGKRENVDVEPYKTPSGDPIIIKDTVKDLGVYSTNDMMFREHMNKIINSSKVVMGMLLRTFSTREKEPMLKMFNTYIKSKMEYC
;
A
#
# COMPACT_ATOMS: atom_id res chain seq x y z
N MET A 1 -19.89 0.03 11.91
CA MET A 1 -18.48 0.38 11.58
C MET A 1 -17.97 1.66 12.25
N GLN A 2 -18.71 2.81 12.29
CA GLN A 2 -18.24 3.97 13.06
C GLN A 2 -18.08 3.61 14.55
N GLU A 3 -19.05 2.92 15.13
CA GLU A 3 -19.00 2.45 16.51
C GLU A 3 -17.79 1.53 16.78
N ASP A 4 -17.44 0.67 15.83
CA ASP A 4 -16.26 -0.22 15.96
C ASP A 4 -14.96 0.59 15.96
N LEU A 5 -14.90 1.67 15.15
CA LEU A 5 -13.77 2.59 15.16
C LEU A 5 -13.65 3.32 16.51
N GLU A 6 -14.76 3.73 17.10
CA GLU A 6 -14.77 4.38 18.42
C GLU A 6 -14.25 3.43 19.51
N VAL A 7 -14.60 2.14 19.45
CA VAL A 7 -14.05 1.13 20.34
C VAL A 7 -12.53 1.01 20.19
N ILE A 8 -12.03 0.99 18.93
CA ILE A 8 -10.59 0.93 18.66
C ILE A 8 -9.88 2.21 19.15
N TYR A 9 -10.48 3.37 18.96
CA TYR A 9 -9.92 4.64 19.45
C TYR A 9 -9.81 4.65 20.98
N LYS A 10 -10.86 4.22 21.66
CA LYS A 10 -10.87 4.12 23.13
C LYS A 10 -9.81 3.13 23.64
N TRP A 11 -9.72 1.95 23.01
CA TRP A 11 -8.69 0.95 23.32
C TRP A 11 -7.27 1.51 23.17
N ALA A 12 -7.02 2.26 22.10
CA ALA A 12 -5.71 2.86 21.87
C ALA A 12 -5.38 3.92 22.92
N GLU A 13 -6.35 4.73 23.34
CA GLU A 13 -6.18 5.72 24.40
C GLU A 13 -5.84 5.06 25.74
N GLU A 14 -6.59 4.00 26.13
CA GLU A 14 -6.33 3.21 27.33
C GLU A 14 -4.93 2.59 27.34
N ASN A 15 -4.41 2.19 26.16
CA ASN A 15 -3.07 1.64 25.98
C ASN A 15 -1.98 2.70 25.72
N LYS A 16 -2.29 3.98 25.87
CA LYS A 16 -1.38 5.11 25.60
C LYS A 16 -0.78 5.14 24.20
N MET A 17 -1.51 4.61 23.22
CA MET A 17 -1.16 4.65 21.80
C MET A 17 -1.89 5.82 21.14
N LYS A 18 -1.14 6.63 20.37
CA LYS A 18 -1.73 7.75 19.61
C LYS A 18 -1.84 7.40 18.15
N PHE A 19 -3.03 7.54 17.60
CA PHE A 19 -3.21 7.48 16.16
C PHE A 19 -2.66 8.74 15.47
N ASN A 20 -2.10 8.55 14.28
CA ASN A 20 -1.71 9.68 13.45
C ASN A 20 -2.91 10.09 12.56
N ALA A 21 -3.57 11.18 12.91
CA ALA A 21 -4.75 11.67 12.20
C ALA A 21 -4.52 11.89 10.69
N ASN A 22 -3.29 12.28 10.30
CA ASN A 22 -2.95 12.50 8.90
C ASN A 22 -2.82 11.22 8.05
N LYS A 23 -2.88 10.05 8.69
CA LYS A 23 -2.78 8.75 8.01
C LYS A 23 -4.11 8.01 7.88
N PHE A 24 -5.19 8.61 8.35
CA PHE A 24 -6.51 8.04 8.16
C PHE A 24 -6.97 8.25 6.71
N GLU A 25 -7.20 7.18 6.03
CA GLU A 25 -7.70 7.15 4.65
C GLU A 25 -8.82 6.10 4.57
N GLN A 26 -9.88 6.43 3.87
CA GLN A 26 -10.99 5.54 3.61
C GLN A 26 -11.01 5.16 2.13
N ILE A 27 -11.12 3.88 1.83
CA ILE A 27 -11.37 3.39 0.48
C ILE A 27 -12.71 2.66 0.45
N VAL A 28 -13.48 2.90 -0.59
CA VAL A 28 -14.76 2.22 -0.83
C VAL A 28 -14.61 1.34 -2.04
N HIS A 29 -14.73 0.04 -1.83
CA HIS A 29 -14.63 -0.95 -2.91
C HIS A 29 -15.98 -1.13 -3.61
N GLY A 30 -15.94 -1.35 -4.93
CA GLY A 30 -17.09 -1.59 -5.77
C GLY A 30 -17.49 -0.41 -6.65
N LYS A 31 -18.58 -0.58 -7.41
CA LYS A 31 -19.12 0.47 -8.29
C LYS A 31 -19.83 1.52 -7.44
N ARG A 32 -19.38 2.77 -7.55
CA ARG A 32 -19.95 3.94 -6.84
C ARG A 32 -21.21 4.52 -7.51
N GLU A 33 -21.81 3.85 -8.47
CA GLU A 33 -23.01 4.38 -9.12
C GLU A 33 -24.13 4.56 -8.09
N ASN A 34 -24.33 5.81 -7.64
CA ASN A 34 -25.43 6.27 -6.77
C ASN A 34 -25.36 5.85 -5.28
N VAL A 35 -24.20 5.61 -4.70
CA VAL A 35 -24.07 5.41 -3.25
C VAL A 35 -23.41 6.62 -2.63
N ASP A 36 -24.21 7.43 -1.91
CA ASP A 36 -23.67 8.45 -1.00
C ASP A 36 -23.00 7.74 0.18
N VAL A 37 -21.68 7.63 0.12
CA VAL A 37 -20.90 7.05 1.21
C VAL A 37 -20.48 8.19 2.14
N GLU A 38 -21.07 8.24 3.31
CA GLU A 38 -20.62 9.17 4.34
C GLU A 38 -19.22 8.79 4.83
N PRO A 39 -18.31 9.78 4.96
CA PRO A 39 -16.98 9.51 5.50
C PRO A 39 -17.05 9.16 6.98
N TYR A 40 -16.26 8.18 7.40
CA TYR A 40 -16.04 7.92 8.81
C TYR A 40 -15.31 9.07 9.47
N LYS A 41 -15.41 9.16 10.80
CA LYS A 41 -14.82 10.24 11.58
C LYS A 41 -13.59 9.78 12.34
N THR A 42 -12.60 10.65 12.42
CA THR A 42 -11.41 10.48 13.26
C THR A 42 -11.78 10.60 14.75
N PRO A 43 -10.86 10.26 15.68
CA PRO A 43 -11.06 10.51 17.12
C PRO A 43 -11.36 11.98 17.45
N SER A 44 -10.85 12.90 16.63
CA SER A 44 -11.08 14.34 16.78
C SER A 44 -12.43 14.81 16.23
N GLY A 45 -13.21 13.92 15.57
CA GLY A 45 -14.49 14.25 14.94
C GLY A 45 -14.37 14.72 13.49
N ASP A 46 -13.17 14.83 12.95
CA ASP A 46 -12.93 15.25 11.56
C ASP A 46 -13.28 14.13 10.58
N PRO A 47 -13.83 14.44 9.40
CA PRO A 47 -14.13 13.41 8.40
C PRO A 47 -12.86 12.80 7.81
N ILE A 48 -12.82 11.47 7.68
CA ILE A 48 -11.73 10.74 7.03
C ILE A 48 -11.84 10.93 5.51
N ILE A 49 -10.71 11.23 4.86
CA ILE A 49 -10.67 11.48 3.42
C ILE A 49 -10.94 10.18 2.66
N ILE A 50 -11.93 10.19 1.78
CA ILE A 50 -12.22 9.08 0.87
C ILE A 50 -11.31 9.19 -0.34
N LYS A 51 -10.57 8.11 -0.64
CA LYS A 51 -9.65 8.02 -1.79
C LYS A 51 -10.01 6.83 -2.68
N ASP A 52 -9.67 6.97 -3.96
CA ASP A 52 -9.80 5.87 -4.94
C ASP A 52 -8.63 4.89 -4.89
N THR A 53 -7.49 5.34 -4.37
CA THR A 53 -6.28 4.53 -4.18
C THR A 53 -5.70 4.82 -2.81
N VAL A 54 -5.46 3.77 -2.05
CA VAL A 54 -4.83 3.82 -0.73
C VAL A 54 -3.58 2.94 -0.73
N LYS A 55 -2.52 3.41 -0.06
CA LYS A 55 -1.31 2.62 0.15
C LYS A 55 -1.29 2.06 1.56
N ASP A 56 -1.43 0.75 1.70
CA ASP A 56 -1.33 0.06 2.98
C ASP A 56 -0.18 -0.95 2.97
N LEU A 57 0.72 -0.85 3.96
CA LEU A 57 1.91 -1.71 4.12
C LEU A 57 2.74 -1.90 2.83
N GLY A 58 2.75 -0.90 1.96
CA GLY A 58 3.47 -0.95 0.69
C GLY A 58 2.66 -1.43 -0.51
N VAL A 59 1.46 -1.96 -0.29
CA VAL A 59 0.52 -2.37 -1.33
C VAL A 59 -0.40 -1.22 -1.69
N TYR A 60 -0.64 -1.01 -2.98
CA TYR A 60 -1.62 -0.03 -3.47
C TYR A 60 -2.93 -0.75 -3.76
N SER A 61 -3.95 -0.46 -2.98
CA SER A 61 -5.32 -0.92 -3.20
C SER A 61 -6.11 0.15 -3.93
N THR A 62 -6.87 -0.26 -4.93
CA THR A 62 -7.79 0.60 -5.69
C THR A 62 -9.24 0.21 -5.43
N ASN A 63 -10.17 1.13 -5.66
CA ASN A 63 -11.60 0.91 -5.46
C ASN A 63 -12.17 -0.25 -6.28
N ASP A 64 -11.54 -0.56 -7.45
CA ASP A 64 -11.90 -1.68 -8.34
C ASP A 64 -11.28 -3.03 -7.93
N MET A 65 -10.42 -3.05 -6.90
CA MET A 65 -9.66 -4.22 -6.43
C MET A 65 -8.79 -4.90 -7.50
N MET A 66 -8.45 -4.19 -8.59
CA MET A 66 -7.69 -4.77 -9.70
C MET A 66 -6.18 -4.76 -9.49
N PHE A 67 -5.68 -4.05 -8.48
CA PHE A 67 -4.25 -3.93 -8.15
C PHE A 67 -3.33 -3.49 -9.31
N ARG A 68 -3.90 -2.97 -10.40
CA ARG A 68 -3.13 -2.57 -11.60
C ARG A 68 -2.06 -1.54 -11.30
N GLU A 69 -2.39 -0.56 -10.46
CA GLU A 69 -1.44 0.47 -10.06
C GLU A 69 -0.28 -0.12 -9.26
N HIS A 70 -0.57 -1.03 -8.34
CA HIS A 70 0.43 -1.75 -7.56
C HIS A 70 1.36 -2.56 -8.47
N MET A 71 0.81 -3.36 -9.36
CA MET A 71 1.58 -4.17 -10.32
C MET A 71 2.48 -3.31 -11.21
N ASN A 72 1.97 -2.20 -11.75
CA ASN A 72 2.77 -1.29 -12.57
C ASN A 72 3.93 -0.67 -11.78
N LYS A 73 3.71 -0.27 -10.53
CA LYS A 73 4.77 0.26 -9.67
C LYS A 73 5.85 -0.78 -9.36
N ILE A 74 5.46 -2.03 -9.05
CA ILE A 74 6.41 -3.12 -8.84
C ILE A 74 7.23 -3.38 -10.12
N ILE A 75 6.58 -3.55 -11.26
CA ILE A 75 7.25 -3.81 -12.54
C ILE A 75 8.24 -2.69 -12.86
N ASN A 76 7.82 -1.43 -12.77
CA ASN A 76 8.68 -0.30 -13.09
C ASN A 76 9.87 -0.21 -12.12
N SER A 77 9.66 -0.39 -10.84
CA SER A 77 10.74 -0.37 -9.85
C SER A 77 11.70 -1.55 -10.02
N SER A 78 11.22 -2.73 -10.41
CA SER A 78 12.04 -3.90 -10.73
C SER A 78 12.89 -3.69 -12.00
N LYS A 79 12.32 -3.06 -13.04
CA LYS A 79 13.06 -2.67 -14.24
C LYS A 79 14.21 -1.70 -13.93
N VAL A 80 13.98 -0.72 -13.05
CA VAL A 80 15.02 0.22 -12.62
C VAL A 80 16.16 -0.51 -11.91
N VAL A 81 15.85 -1.39 -10.96
CA VAL A 81 16.85 -2.19 -10.25
C VAL A 81 17.61 -3.10 -11.22
N MET A 82 16.92 -3.78 -12.13
CA MET A 82 17.56 -4.62 -13.16
C MET A 82 18.53 -3.80 -14.02
N GLY A 83 18.10 -2.63 -14.49
CA GLY A 83 18.95 -1.73 -15.28
C GLY A 83 20.17 -1.24 -14.52
N MET A 84 20.02 -1.00 -13.20
CA MET A 84 21.13 -0.63 -12.33
C MET A 84 22.13 -1.79 -12.18
N LEU A 85 21.64 -3.00 -11.88
CA LEU A 85 22.49 -4.20 -11.75
C LEU A 85 23.27 -4.47 -13.04
N LEU A 86 22.62 -4.40 -14.20
CA LEU A 86 23.26 -4.64 -15.49
C LEU A 86 24.32 -3.58 -15.85
N ARG A 87 24.22 -2.37 -15.34
CA ARG A 87 25.22 -1.30 -15.54
C ARG A 87 26.37 -1.38 -14.57
N THR A 88 26.10 -1.80 -13.31
CA THR A 88 27.11 -1.82 -12.25
C THR A 88 28.03 -3.02 -12.37
N PHE A 89 27.48 -4.18 -12.74
CA PHE A 89 28.26 -5.42 -12.81
C PHE A 89 28.60 -5.77 -14.27
N SER A 90 29.90 -5.92 -14.55
CA SER A 90 30.42 -6.34 -15.86
C SER A 90 30.25 -7.83 -16.13
N THR A 91 30.29 -8.65 -15.03
CA THR A 91 30.08 -10.11 -15.16
C THR A 91 28.68 -10.43 -15.69
N ARG A 92 28.60 -11.44 -16.54
CA ARG A 92 27.36 -11.99 -17.09
C ARG A 92 27.24 -13.49 -16.82
N GLU A 93 28.02 -13.98 -15.87
CA GLU A 93 27.96 -15.37 -15.46
C GLU A 93 26.60 -15.68 -14.83
N LYS A 94 26.12 -16.90 -15.10
CA LYS A 94 24.77 -17.33 -14.71
C LYS A 94 24.55 -17.30 -13.20
N GLU A 95 25.50 -17.83 -12.41
CA GLU A 95 25.32 -17.96 -10.96
C GLU A 95 25.24 -16.61 -10.24
N PRO A 96 26.18 -15.66 -10.43
CA PRO A 96 26.07 -14.34 -9.81
C PRO A 96 24.83 -13.60 -10.25
N MET A 97 24.48 -13.68 -11.54
CA MET A 97 23.29 -13.01 -12.06
C MET A 97 22.00 -13.57 -11.47
N LEU A 98 21.89 -14.89 -11.29
CA LEU A 98 20.74 -15.51 -10.62
C LEU A 98 20.63 -15.10 -9.14
N LYS A 99 21.76 -15.05 -8.44
CA LYS A 99 21.78 -14.59 -7.04
C LYS A 99 21.27 -13.15 -6.93
N MET A 100 21.76 -12.26 -7.77
CA MET A 100 21.33 -10.86 -7.80
C MET A 100 19.84 -10.74 -8.18
N PHE A 101 19.38 -11.48 -9.17
CA PHE A 101 17.97 -11.51 -9.55
C PHE A 101 17.08 -11.96 -8.39
N ASN A 102 17.41 -13.09 -7.76
CA ASN A 102 16.63 -13.63 -6.65
C ASN A 102 16.60 -12.67 -5.45
N THR A 103 17.73 -12.03 -5.15
CA THR A 103 17.84 -11.14 -3.97
C THR A 103 17.15 -9.80 -4.18
N TYR A 104 17.34 -9.15 -5.32
CA TYR A 104 16.93 -7.76 -5.51
C TYR A 104 15.66 -7.58 -6.35
N ILE A 105 15.34 -8.52 -7.21
CA ILE A 105 14.20 -8.41 -8.13
C ILE A 105 13.07 -9.32 -7.69
N LYS A 106 13.35 -10.62 -7.58
CA LYS A 106 12.33 -11.61 -7.23
C LYS A 106 11.70 -11.33 -5.87
N SER A 107 12.50 -11.07 -4.84
CA SER A 107 12.00 -10.73 -3.51
C SER A 107 11.04 -9.53 -3.50
N LYS A 108 11.30 -8.54 -4.36
CA LYS A 108 10.46 -7.36 -4.53
C LYS A 108 9.15 -7.66 -5.27
N MET A 109 9.21 -8.56 -6.26
CA MET A 109 8.03 -8.96 -7.04
C MET A 109 7.11 -9.92 -6.28
N GLU A 110 7.67 -10.71 -5.35
CA GLU A 110 6.93 -11.68 -4.54
C GLU A 110 6.40 -11.07 -3.21
N TYR A 111 6.72 -9.81 -2.93
CA TYR A 111 6.21 -9.14 -1.73
C TYR A 111 4.71 -8.90 -1.87
N CYS A 112 3.92 -9.47 -0.93
CA CYS A 112 2.44 -9.39 -0.90
C CYS A 112 1.76 -9.71 -2.23
#